data_dc9b794d092f1d56089d29bdeb067767
#
_entry.id   dc9b794d092f1d56089d29bdeb067767
#
_cell.length_a   1.000
_cell.length_b   1.000
_cell.length_c   1.000
_cell.angle_alpha   90.00
_cell.angle_beta   90.00
_cell.angle_gamma   90.00
#
_symmetry.space_group_name_H-M   'P 1'
#
loop_
_entity.id
_entity.type
_entity.pdbx_description
1 polymer ?
#
loop_
_entity_poly.entity_id
_entity_poly.type
_entity_poly.pdbx_seq_one_letter_code
_entity_poly.pdbx_strand_id
1 'polypeptide(L)'
;MVKKIGLSIMLLFFFLIIALPIYAWKIEPNLVHVNQVTLGKKNQREPLNVVQLSDIQVSEFYETKRLDKVIKKVNREKPDIIVFTGDLFDNYAKNPQQKEPMIEKLKQLQATIGKYAVWGNHDYGGGASAVYDEVMEASGFTVMKNQGETVTLADGRRLFIGGLDDSLLGNPSVSETLSYRETYDYALLMTHEPDVADAFVGTGTQLVLAGHSHGGQIWIPFYPITNVLAEKYTRGLYQLDQETQLYVNT
;
A
#
# COMPACT_ATOMS: atom_id res chain seq x y z
N MET A 1 14.84 -46.23 21.80
CA MET A 1 14.48 -44.80 22.00
C MET A 1 14.89 -43.96 20.78
N VAL A 2 16.12 -43.98 20.32
CA VAL A 2 16.62 -43.18 19.17
C VAL A 2 15.84 -43.39 17.86
N LYS A 3 15.51 -44.63 17.49
CA LYS A 3 14.74 -44.93 16.27
C LYS A 3 13.32 -44.33 16.29
N LYS A 4 12.67 -44.29 17.46
CA LYS A 4 11.32 -43.67 17.59
C LYS A 4 11.41 -42.16 17.47
N ILE A 5 12.44 -41.55 18.04
CA ILE A 5 12.69 -40.08 17.92
C ILE A 5 12.94 -39.72 16.45
N GLY A 6 13.80 -40.49 15.75
CA GLY A 6 14.07 -40.26 14.32
C GLY A 6 12.81 -40.36 13.45
N LEU A 7 11.95 -41.36 13.69
CA LEU A 7 10.67 -41.50 12.98
C LEU A 7 9.73 -40.33 13.27
N SER A 8 9.65 -39.86 14.53
CA SER A 8 8.79 -38.74 14.88
C SER A 8 9.26 -37.44 14.22
N ILE A 9 10.57 -37.17 14.15
CA ILE A 9 11.14 -36.00 13.46
C ILE A 9 10.84 -36.08 11.95
N MET A 10 10.99 -37.25 11.35
CA MET A 10 10.70 -37.46 9.92
C MET A 10 9.21 -37.22 9.62
N LEU A 11 8.31 -37.70 10.45
CA LEU A 11 6.87 -37.49 10.29
C LEU A 11 6.49 -36.02 10.48
N LEU A 12 7.09 -35.34 11.45
CA LEU A 12 6.90 -33.89 11.64
C LEU A 12 7.38 -33.10 10.42
N PHE A 13 8.55 -33.43 9.89
CA PHE A 13 9.10 -32.78 8.70
C PHE A 13 8.21 -32.99 7.48
N PHE A 14 7.73 -34.21 7.27
CA PHE A 14 6.80 -34.53 6.19
C PHE A 14 5.47 -33.79 6.34
N PHE A 15 4.95 -33.71 7.57
CA PHE A 15 3.75 -32.92 7.86
C PHE A 15 3.96 -31.43 7.54
N LEU A 16 5.09 -30.84 7.92
CA LEU A 16 5.40 -29.43 7.64
C LEU A 16 5.52 -29.14 6.14
N ILE A 17 6.16 -30.04 5.37
CA ILE A 17 6.26 -29.90 3.91
C ILE A 17 4.88 -29.85 3.23
N ILE A 18 3.88 -30.50 3.78
CA ILE A 18 2.51 -30.48 3.24
C ILE A 18 1.71 -29.31 3.82
N ALA A 19 1.80 -29.09 5.13
CA ALA A 19 0.98 -28.12 5.82
C ALA A 19 1.35 -26.67 5.48
N LEU A 20 2.65 -26.37 5.34
CA LEU A 20 3.12 -25.01 5.03
C LEU A 20 2.63 -24.50 3.67
N PRO A 21 2.75 -25.25 2.56
CA PRO A 21 2.19 -24.81 1.28
C PRO A 21 0.66 -24.64 1.30
N ILE A 22 -0.06 -25.54 2.01
CA ILE A 22 -1.52 -25.41 2.16
C ILE A 22 -1.86 -24.15 2.96
N TYR A 23 -1.14 -23.88 4.03
CA TYR A 23 -1.31 -22.66 4.83
C TYR A 23 -1.07 -21.41 3.97
N ALA A 24 0.09 -21.33 3.30
CA ALA A 24 0.47 -20.19 2.47
C ALA A 24 -0.50 -19.95 1.30
N TRP A 25 -1.08 -21.00 0.74
CA TRP A 25 -2.01 -20.86 -0.39
C TRP A 25 -3.46 -20.62 0.03
N LYS A 26 -3.95 -21.34 1.07
CA LYS A 26 -5.38 -21.35 1.42
C LYS A 26 -5.74 -20.46 2.61
N ILE A 27 -4.83 -20.28 3.55
CA ILE A 27 -5.13 -19.61 4.82
C ILE A 27 -4.60 -18.19 4.83
N GLU A 28 -3.30 -18.02 4.63
CA GLU A 28 -2.62 -16.75 4.75
C GLU A 28 -3.21 -15.64 3.85
N PRO A 29 -3.51 -15.87 2.55
CA PRO A 29 -4.11 -14.83 1.71
C PRO A 29 -5.53 -14.39 2.12
N ASN A 30 -6.15 -15.09 3.07
CA ASN A 30 -7.46 -14.74 3.62
C ASN A 30 -7.38 -14.07 5.00
N LEU A 31 -6.16 -13.92 5.56
CA LEU A 31 -5.92 -13.25 6.83
C LEU A 31 -5.62 -11.78 6.54
N VAL A 32 -6.63 -10.94 6.74
CA VAL A 32 -6.45 -9.49 6.63
C VAL A 32 -6.09 -8.95 8.01
N HIS A 33 -4.91 -8.35 8.14
CA HIS A 33 -4.45 -7.69 9.35
C HIS A 33 -4.61 -6.17 9.21
N VAL A 34 -4.97 -5.50 10.31
CA VAL A 34 -4.97 -4.04 10.40
C VAL A 34 -3.82 -3.65 11.32
N ASN A 35 -2.83 -2.97 10.76
CA ASN A 35 -1.72 -2.41 11.52
C ASN A 35 -2.06 -0.96 11.85
N GLN A 36 -2.18 -0.63 13.14
CA GLN A 36 -2.46 0.74 13.59
C GLN A 36 -1.17 1.42 14.02
N VAL A 37 -0.88 2.56 13.40
CA VAL A 37 0.28 3.39 13.73
C VAL A 37 -0.22 4.78 14.08
N THR A 38 0.20 5.30 15.23
CA THR A 38 -0.12 6.66 15.64
C THR A 38 1.11 7.54 15.47
N LEU A 39 0.96 8.57 14.64
CA LEU A 39 2.00 9.54 14.34
C LEU A 39 1.68 10.88 15.01
N GLY A 40 2.72 11.65 15.34
CA GLY A 40 2.57 12.96 15.98
C GLY A 40 2.40 12.89 17.50
N LYS A 41 2.11 14.05 18.11
CA LYS A 41 1.99 14.20 19.58
C LYS A 41 0.54 13.89 20.00
N LYS A 42 0.41 12.95 20.92
CA LYS A 42 -0.87 12.60 21.56
C LYS A 42 -1.47 13.82 22.25
N ASN A 43 -2.77 14.09 22.06
CA ASN A 43 -3.58 15.08 22.77
C ASN A 43 -3.49 16.56 22.33
N GLN A 44 -3.08 16.88 21.12
CA GLN A 44 -3.07 18.29 20.70
C GLN A 44 -4.25 18.71 19.83
N ARG A 45 -4.86 17.81 19.06
CA ARG A 45 -6.00 18.07 18.13
C ARG A 45 -6.72 16.78 17.80
N GLU A 46 -7.87 16.90 17.14
CA GLU A 46 -8.59 15.72 16.61
C GLU A 46 -7.68 14.94 15.65
N PRO A 47 -7.55 13.61 15.85
CA PRO A 47 -6.75 12.76 14.99
C PRO A 47 -7.36 12.69 13.59
N LEU A 48 -6.52 12.72 12.57
CA LEU A 48 -6.90 12.38 11.20
C LEU A 48 -6.69 10.87 11.00
N ASN A 49 -7.73 10.17 10.56
CA ASN A 49 -7.66 8.73 10.32
C ASN A 49 -7.39 8.44 8.84
N VAL A 50 -6.16 8.03 8.53
CA VAL A 50 -5.74 7.65 7.18
C VAL A 50 -5.62 6.14 7.09
N VAL A 51 -6.31 5.51 6.14
CA VAL A 51 -6.16 4.08 5.84
C VAL A 51 -5.37 3.92 4.55
N GLN A 52 -4.29 3.17 4.62
CA GLN A 52 -3.48 2.80 3.46
C GLN A 52 -3.83 1.39 2.98
N LEU A 53 -4.02 1.26 1.68
CA LEU A 53 -4.08 0.01 0.93
C LEU A 53 -2.94 0.01 -0.10
N SER A 54 -2.40 -1.15 -0.41
CA SER A 54 -1.34 -1.32 -1.40
C SER A 54 -1.31 -2.74 -1.95
N ASP A 55 -0.73 -2.92 -3.11
CA ASP A 55 -0.30 -4.22 -3.63
C ASP A 55 -1.40 -5.29 -3.57
N ILE A 56 -2.61 -4.94 -4.02
CA ILE A 56 -3.74 -5.87 -4.08
C ILE A 56 -3.45 -6.98 -5.10
N GLN A 57 -2.80 -6.65 -6.22
CA GLN A 57 -2.34 -7.56 -7.26
C GLN A 57 -3.38 -8.62 -7.64
N VAL A 58 -4.57 -8.14 -8.04
CA VAL A 58 -5.64 -9.03 -8.49
C VAL A 58 -5.16 -9.91 -9.63
N SER A 59 -5.34 -11.20 -9.44
CA SER A 59 -4.86 -12.26 -10.32
C SER A 59 -5.83 -13.45 -10.33
N GLU A 60 -5.50 -14.49 -11.05
CA GLU A 60 -6.23 -15.77 -11.01
C GLU A 60 -6.20 -16.43 -9.61
N PHE A 61 -5.20 -16.11 -8.78
CA PHE A 61 -5.05 -16.63 -7.42
C PHE A 61 -5.69 -15.74 -6.36
N TYR A 62 -5.82 -14.44 -6.63
CA TYR A 62 -6.43 -13.46 -5.73
C TYR A 62 -7.51 -12.66 -6.46
N GLU A 63 -8.71 -13.20 -6.53
CA GLU A 63 -9.85 -12.58 -7.22
C GLU A 63 -10.51 -11.47 -6.40
N THR A 64 -11.15 -10.53 -7.08
CA THR A 64 -11.85 -9.36 -6.48
C THR A 64 -12.86 -9.73 -5.39
N LYS A 65 -13.46 -10.92 -5.42
CA LYS A 65 -14.38 -11.38 -4.37
C LYS A 65 -13.75 -11.45 -2.97
N ARG A 66 -12.41 -11.56 -2.88
CA ARG A 66 -11.69 -11.58 -1.58
C ARG A 66 -11.65 -10.21 -0.93
N LEU A 67 -11.84 -9.14 -1.69
CA LEU A 67 -11.84 -7.75 -1.19
C LEU A 67 -12.98 -7.46 -0.21
N ASP A 68 -14.04 -8.26 -0.17
CA ASP A 68 -15.15 -8.03 0.76
C ASP A 68 -14.70 -7.95 2.23
N LYS A 69 -13.71 -8.75 2.61
CA LYS A 69 -13.15 -8.71 3.97
C LYS A 69 -12.31 -7.45 4.20
N VAL A 70 -11.54 -7.05 3.19
CA VAL A 70 -10.72 -5.84 3.24
C VAL A 70 -11.64 -4.63 3.37
N ILE A 71 -12.62 -4.49 2.48
CA ILE A 71 -13.59 -3.38 2.46
C ILE A 71 -14.31 -3.25 3.80
N LYS A 72 -14.80 -4.37 4.36
CA LYS A 72 -15.45 -4.38 5.68
C LYS A 72 -14.53 -3.89 6.80
N LYS A 73 -13.25 -4.27 6.76
CA LYS A 73 -12.27 -3.81 7.75
C LYS A 73 -11.97 -2.34 7.57
N VAL A 74 -11.67 -1.90 6.36
CA VAL A 74 -11.41 -0.48 6.05
C VAL A 74 -12.57 0.40 6.53
N ASN A 75 -13.80 0.08 6.15
CA ASN A 75 -14.96 0.89 6.52
C ASN A 75 -15.26 0.89 8.03
N ARG A 76 -14.83 -0.16 8.77
CA ARG A 76 -14.93 -0.19 10.25
C ARG A 76 -13.97 0.80 10.91
N GLU A 77 -12.82 1.06 10.30
CA GLU A 77 -11.86 2.05 10.80
C GLU A 77 -12.37 3.49 10.61
N LYS A 78 -13.46 3.70 9.82
CA LYS A 78 -14.07 5.03 9.56
C LYS A 78 -13.01 6.04 9.07
N PRO A 79 -12.31 5.77 7.97
CA PRO A 79 -11.24 6.64 7.51
C PRO A 79 -11.75 8.02 7.09
N ASP A 80 -10.97 9.03 7.39
CA ASP A 80 -11.12 10.35 6.78
C ASP A 80 -10.56 10.34 5.37
N ILE A 81 -9.43 9.67 5.20
CA ILE A 81 -8.74 9.53 3.92
C ILE A 81 -8.41 8.05 3.68
N ILE A 82 -8.60 7.59 2.46
CA ILE A 82 -8.06 6.32 1.99
C ILE A 82 -6.99 6.63 0.94
N VAL A 83 -5.82 6.01 1.09
CA VAL A 83 -4.75 6.08 0.10
C VAL A 83 -4.47 4.69 -0.46
N PHE A 84 -4.20 4.63 -1.76
CA PHE A 84 -3.79 3.43 -2.47
C PHE A 84 -2.41 3.67 -3.08
N THR A 85 -1.41 2.91 -2.63
CA THR A 85 -0.01 3.11 -3.01
C THR A 85 0.47 2.18 -4.12
N GLY A 86 -0.40 1.89 -5.09
CA GLY A 86 -0.05 1.20 -6.35
C GLY A 86 -0.24 -0.31 -6.32
N ASP A 87 -0.07 -0.92 -7.49
CA ASP A 87 -0.16 -2.35 -7.78
C ASP A 87 -1.56 -2.95 -7.54
N LEU A 88 -2.52 -2.47 -8.34
CA LEU A 88 -3.90 -2.95 -8.30
C LEU A 88 -4.06 -4.33 -8.93
N PHE A 89 -3.47 -4.53 -10.12
CA PHE A 89 -3.51 -5.79 -10.86
C PHE A 89 -2.11 -6.40 -10.95
N ASP A 90 -2.00 -7.73 -10.78
CA ASP A 90 -0.75 -8.45 -11.06
C ASP A 90 -0.46 -8.48 -12.58
N ASN A 91 -1.45 -8.94 -13.36
CA ASN A 91 -1.41 -8.94 -14.82
C ASN A 91 -2.83 -8.82 -15.37
N TYR A 92 -3.21 -7.61 -15.76
CA TYR A 92 -4.56 -7.31 -16.25
C TYR A 92 -4.88 -8.05 -17.56
N ALA A 93 -3.92 -8.15 -18.48
CA ALA A 93 -4.14 -8.80 -19.78
C ALA A 93 -4.56 -10.27 -19.65
N LYS A 94 -4.14 -10.96 -18.57
CA LYS A 94 -4.58 -12.31 -18.26
C LYS A 94 -5.97 -12.36 -17.62
N ASN A 95 -6.40 -11.28 -16.97
CA ASN A 95 -7.62 -11.24 -16.16
C ASN A 95 -8.50 -10.01 -16.46
N PRO A 96 -8.78 -9.67 -17.73
CA PRO A 96 -9.52 -8.44 -18.09
C PRO A 96 -10.95 -8.43 -17.55
N GLN A 97 -11.53 -9.59 -17.28
CA GLN A 97 -12.86 -9.75 -16.67
C GLN A 97 -12.93 -9.22 -15.23
N GLN A 98 -11.80 -8.93 -14.59
CA GLN A 98 -11.77 -8.40 -13.22
C GLN A 98 -12.01 -6.87 -13.15
N LYS A 99 -12.02 -6.15 -14.29
CA LYS A 99 -12.19 -4.69 -14.34
C LYS A 99 -13.47 -4.24 -13.64
N GLU A 100 -14.62 -4.63 -14.18
CA GLU A 100 -15.92 -4.22 -13.63
C GLU A 100 -16.13 -4.69 -12.18
N PRO A 101 -15.84 -5.96 -11.84
CA PRO A 101 -15.87 -6.40 -10.45
C PRO A 101 -14.97 -5.57 -9.52
N MET A 102 -13.80 -5.11 -9.98
CA MET A 102 -12.89 -4.26 -9.19
C MET A 102 -13.51 -2.90 -8.91
N ILE A 103 -14.05 -2.23 -9.93
CA ILE A 103 -14.74 -0.95 -9.79
C ILE A 103 -15.87 -1.07 -8.74
N GLU A 104 -16.71 -2.09 -8.86
CA GLU A 104 -17.83 -2.33 -7.95
C GLU A 104 -17.37 -2.60 -6.49
N LYS A 105 -16.21 -3.21 -6.30
CA LYS A 105 -15.64 -3.41 -4.97
C LYS A 105 -15.05 -2.13 -4.40
N LEU A 106 -14.20 -1.44 -5.16
CA LEU A 106 -13.54 -0.22 -4.69
C LEU A 106 -14.52 0.93 -4.42
N LYS A 107 -15.65 1.00 -5.14
CA LYS A 107 -16.74 1.94 -4.85
C LYS A 107 -17.31 1.81 -3.43
N GLN A 108 -17.23 0.64 -2.82
CA GLN A 108 -17.76 0.41 -1.47
C GLN A 108 -16.83 0.95 -0.36
N LEU A 109 -15.61 1.35 -0.69
CA LEU A 109 -14.71 2.02 0.24
C LEU A 109 -15.20 3.43 0.55
N GLN A 110 -15.35 3.73 1.84
CA GLN A 110 -15.91 5.00 2.33
C GLN A 110 -14.84 5.82 3.04
N ALA A 111 -14.70 7.08 2.65
CA ALA A 111 -13.86 8.07 3.30
C ALA A 111 -14.61 9.39 3.39
N THR A 112 -14.40 10.17 4.48
CA THR A 112 -15.14 11.42 4.70
C THR A 112 -14.56 12.61 3.95
N ILE A 113 -13.26 12.57 3.61
CA ILE A 113 -12.54 13.64 2.91
C ILE A 113 -12.26 13.24 1.47
N GLY A 114 -11.59 12.09 1.25
CA GLY A 114 -11.24 11.68 -0.10
C GLY A 114 -10.54 10.33 -0.18
N LYS A 115 -10.40 9.85 -1.40
CA LYS A 115 -9.66 8.65 -1.75
C LYS A 115 -8.62 9.00 -2.80
N TYR A 116 -7.36 8.65 -2.57
CA TYR A 116 -6.22 9.03 -3.39
C TYR A 116 -5.43 7.81 -3.80
N ALA A 117 -4.85 7.81 -5.00
CA ALA A 117 -4.09 6.69 -5.52
C ALA A 117 -2.86 7.16 -6.29
N VAL A 118 -1.79 6.37 -6.25
CA VAL A 118 -0.65 6.48 -7.16
C VAL A 118 -0.52 5.20 -7.96
N TRP A 119 0.24 5.25 -9.03
CA TRP A 119 0.59 4.11 -9.86
C TRP A 119 1.68 3.27 -9.21
N GLY A 120 1.64 1.94 -9.42
CA GLY A 120 2.74 1.04 -9.17
C GLY A 120 3.25 0.41 -10.47
N ASN A 121 4.33 -0.34 -10.40
CA ASN A 121 4.99 -0.91 -11.58
C ASN A 121 4.11 -1.95 -12.30
N HIS A 122 3.28 -2.72 -11.60
CA HIS A 122 2.32 -3.62 -12.23
C HIS A 122 1.16 -2.88 -12.92
N ASP A 123 0.84 -1.66 -12.48
CA ASP A 123 -0.19 -0.82 -13.13
C ASP A 123 0.31 -0.27 -14.47
N TYR A 124 1.62 -0.10 -14.65
CA TYR A 124 2.24 0.16 -15.95
C TYR A 124 2.38 -1.10 -16.80
N GLY A 125 2.68 -2.23 -16.15
CA GLY A 125 2.90 -3.51 -16.79
C GLY A 125 1.61 -4.30 -17.03
N GLY A 126 1.73 -5.49 -17.62
CA GLY A 126 0.64 -6.47 -17.74
C GLY A 126 -0.64 -5.99 -18.43
N GLY A 127 -0.61 -4.88 -19.19
CA GLY A 127 -1.77 -4.30 -19.86
C GLY A 127 -2.68 -3.44 -18.95
N ALA A 128 -2.33 -3.23 -17.69
CA ALA A 128 -3.13 -2.45 -16.75
C ALA A 128 -3.08 -0.94 -17.07
N SER A 129 -2.02 -0.45 -17.71
CA SER A 129 -1.87 0.97 -18.09
C SER A 129 -2.99 1.52 -18.97
N ALA A 130 -3.71 0.65 -19.68
CA ALA A 130 -4.85 1.06 -20.50
C ALA A 130 -6.13 1.30 -19.67
N VAL A 131 -6.19 0.87 -18.42
CA VAL A 131 -7.43 0.82 -17.63
C VAL A 131 -7.30 1.32 -16.20
N TYR A 132 -6.09 1.49 -15.68
CA TYR A 132 -5.85 1.80 -14.27
C TYR A 132 -6.56 3.09 -13.83
N ASP A 133 -6.34 4.20 -14.54
CA ASP A 133 -6.98 5.48 -14.22
C ASP A 133 -8.51 5.34 -14.27
N GLU A 134 -9.05 4.72 -15.32
CA GLU A 134 -10.49 4.50 -15.44
C GLU A 134 -11.07 3.71 -14.26
N VAL A 135 -10.37 2.64 -13.83
CA VAL A 135 -10.82 1.82 -12.69
C VAL A 135 -10.80 2.62 -11.39
N MET A 136 -9.71 3.35 -11.12
CA MET A 136 -9.54 4.10 -9.89
C MET A 136 -10.49 5.30 -9.82
N GLU A 137 -10.60 6.08 -10.91
CA GLU A 137 -11.49 7.25 -10.98
C GLU A 137 -12.97 6.84 -10.93
N ALA A 138 -13.37 5.79 -11.68
CA ALA A 138 -14.72 5.24 -11.59
C ALA A 138 -15.05 4.72 -10.19
N SER A 139 -14.05 4.35 -9.41
CA SER A 139 -14.19 3.93 -8.00
C SER A 139 -14.16 5.10 -7.02
N GLY A 140 -14.00 6.35 -7.50
CA GLY A 140 -13.99 7.57 -6.72
C GLY A 140 -12.64 7.90 -6.08
N PHE A 141 -11.53 7.38 -6.64
CA PHE A 141 -10.20 7.81 -6.27
C PHE A 141 -9.73 8.96 -7.17
N THR A 142 -9.01 9.91 -6.60
CA THR A 142 -8.19 10.87 -7.33
C THR A 142 -6.84 10.20 -7.60
N VAL A 143 -6.53 9.95 -8.88
CA VAL A 143 -5.23 9.40 -9.27
C VAL A 143 -4.22 10.53 -9.36
N MET A 144 -3.11 10.39 -8.65
CA MET A 144 -2.03 11.38 -8.61
C MET A 144 -0.79 10.83 -9.30
N LYS A 145 -0.36 11.54 -10.33
CA LYS A 145 0.83 11.22 -11.13
C LYS A 145 1.70 12.47 -11.22
N ASN A 146 2.65 12.59 -10.29
CA ASN A 146 3.41 13.82 -10.03
C ASN A 146 2.52 15.02 -9.70
N GLN A 147 1.42 14.78 -9.01
CA GLN A 147 0.39 15.78 -8.71
C GLN A 147 0.16 15.88 -7.21
N GLY A 148 -0.54 16.92 -6.80
CA GLY A 148 -0.96 17.09 -5.42
C GLY A 148 -2.06 18.12 -5.27
N GLU A 149 -2.73 18.07 -4.13
CA GLU A 149 -3.72 19.07 -3.74
C GLU A 149 -3.66 19.38 -2.25
N THR A 150 -4.16 20.52 -1.86
CA THR A 150 -4.29 20.89 -0.45
C THR A 150 -5.75 20.87 -0.04
N VAL A 151 -6.09 20.01 0.91
CA VAL A 151 -7.44 19.90 1.48
C VAL A 151 -7.51 20.61 2.83
N THR A 152 -8.63 21.30 3.09
CA THR A 152 -8.89 21.93 4.39
C THR A 152 -9.71 20.98 5.25
N LEU A 153 -9.19 20.62 6.42
CA LEU A 153 -9.86 19.78 7.39
C LEU A 153 -10.95 20.55 8.15
N ALA A 154 -11.87 19.84 8.80
CA ALA A 154 -12.98 20.44 9.54
C ALA A 154 -12.53 21.39 10.66
N ASP A 155 -11.34 21.19 11.22
CA ASP A 155 -10.74 22.05 12.25
C ASP A 155 -9.89 23.21 11.70
N GLY A 156 -9.92 23.41 10.37
CA GLY A 156 -9.22 24.47 9.67
C GLY A 156 -7.76 24.17 9.33
N ARG A 157 -7.21 23.00 9.72
CA ARG A 157 -5.88 22.59 9.28
C ARG A 157 -5.87 22.34 7.77
N ARG A 158 -4.75 22.60 7.14
CA ARG A 158 -4.53 22.38 5.72
C ARG A 158 -3.57 21.20 5.53
N LEU A 159 -4.05 20.16 4.88
CA LEU A 159 -3.29 18.97 4.57
C LEU A 159 -2.92 18.98 3.08
N PHE A 160 -1.63 19.02 2.77
CA PHE A 160 -1.16 18.74 1.43
C PHE A 160 -1.07 17.22 1.21
N ILE A 161 -1.70 16.74 0.14
CA ILE A 161 -1.64 15.35 -0.29
C ILE A 161 -1.00 15.35 -1.67
N GLY A 162 0.10 14.62 -1.85
CA GLY A 162 0.77 14.49 -3.14
C GLY A 162 1.06 13.05 -3.51
N GLY A 163 1.13 12.76 -4.79
CA GLY A 163 1.44 11.45 -5.34
C GLY A 163 2.52 11.52 -6.40
N LEU A 164 3.59 10.74 -6.20
CA LEU A 164 4.66 10.55 -7.18
C LEU A 164 4.24 9.50 -8.20
N ASP A 165 4.67 9.67 -9.43
CA ASP A 165 4.57 8.62 -10.45
C ASP A 165 5.47 7.42 -10.08
N ASP A 166 5.16 6.26 -10.62
CA ASP A 166 5.97 5.04 -10.42
C ASP A 166 7.43 5.26 -10.79
N SER A 167 8.34 4.75 -9.98
CA SER A 167 9.77 5.05 -10.12
C SER A 167 10.54 3.99 -10.91
N LEU A 168 9.89 2.87 -11.25
CA LEU A 168 10.48 1.81 -12.06
C LEU A 168 10.10 1.93 -13.54
N LEU A 169 8.84 2.24 -13.83
CA LEU A 169 8.31 2.23 -15.20
C LEU A 169 7.66 3.55 -15.62
N GLY A 170 7.43 4.46 -14.68
CA GLY A 170 6.89 5.79 -14.90
C GLY A 170 7.94 6.87 -15.13
N ASN A 171 7.57 8.10 -14.82
CA ASN A 171 8.45 9.27 -14.93
C ASN A 171 8.32 10.14 -13.66
N PRO A 172 8.88 9.71 -12.52
CA PRO A 172 8.70 10.38 -11.24
C PRO A 172 9.35 11.76 -11.20
N SER A 173 8.65 12.74 -10.66
CA SER A 173 9.12 14.12 -10.51
C SER A 173 8.72 14.70 -9.15
N VAL A 174 9.64 14.65 -8.19
CA VAL A 174 9.44 15.24 -6.85
C VAL A 174 9.17 16.74 -6.95
N SER A 175 9.92 17.46 -7.79
CA SER A 175 9.76 18.92 -7.96
C SER A 175 8.38 19.27 -8.51
N GLU A 176 7.87 18.50 -9.47
CA GLU A 176 6.54 18.69 -10.03
C GLU A 176 5.47 18.41 -8.97
N THR A 177 5.53 17.25 -8.28
CA THR A 177 4.61 16.92 -7.19
C THR A 177 4.54 18.03 -6.15
N LEU A 178 5.71 18.53 -5.72
CA LEU A 178 5.79 19.57 -4.71
C LEU A 178 5.38 20.96 -5.22
N SER A 179 5.33 21.20 -6.53
CA SER A 179 4.89 22.48 -7.11
C SER A 179 3.41 22.77 -6.88
N TYR A 180 2.60 21.76 -6.61
CA TYR A 180 1.18 21.89 -6.28
C TYR A 180 0.92 22.35 -4.83
N ARG A 181 1.98 22.48 -4.01
CA ARG A 181 1.82 22.89 -2.62
C ARG A 181 1.37 24.34 -2.50
N GLU A 182 0.28 24.53 -1.81
CA GLU A 182 -0.10 25.81 -1.22
C GLU A 182 0.41 25.88 0.24
N THR A 183 -0.03 26.89 1.01
CA THR A 183 0.23 26.90 2.47
C THR A 183 -0.42 25.67 3.12
N TYR A 184 0.33 24.91 3.90
CA TYR A 184 -0.13 23.70 4.57
C TYR A 184 0.42 23.60 6.00
N ASP A 185 -0.29 22.83 6.84
CA ASP A 185 0.13 22.49 8.20
C ASP A 185 0.82 21.11 8.25
N TYR A 186 0.47 20.22 7.31
CA TYR A 186 1.01 18.86 7.22
C TYR A 186 1.04 18.40 5.77
N ALA A 187 2.11 17.70 5.37
CA ALA A 187 2.24 17.12 4.03
C ALA A 187 2.34 15.59 4.12
N LEU A 188 1.43 14.95 3.41
CA LEU A 188 1.38 13.50 3.20
C LEU A 188 1.66 13.22 1.73
N LEU A 189 2.71 12.46 1.46
CA LEU A 189 3.09 12.06 0.11
C LEU A 189 2.91 10.55 -0.08
N MET A 190 2.57 10.16 -1.29
CA MET A 190 2.46 8.77 -1.71
C MET A 190 3.49 8.48 -2.79
N THR A 191 4.14 7.36 -2.70
CA THR A 191 4.97 6.74 -3.75
C THR A 191 4.72 5.23 -3.72
N HIS A 192 4.98 4.54 -4.82
CA HIS A 192 4.89 3.09 -4.79
C HIS A 192 6.14 2.50 -4.14
N GLU A 193 7.33 2.85 -4.64
CA GLU A 193 8.60 2.31 -4.16
C GLU A 193 9.11 3.06 -2.92
N PRO A 194 9.43 2.34 -1.83
CA PRO A 194 9.77 2.97 -0.56
C PRO A 194 11.14 3.66 -0.54
N ASP A 195 12.13 3.17 -1.30
CA ASP A 195 13.49 3.75 -1.27
C ASP A 195 13.53 5.16 -1.88
N VAL A 196 12.53 5.53 -2.68
CA VAL A 196 12.36 6.87 -3.25
C VAL A 196 11.98 7.91 -2.19
N ALA A 197 11.51 7.48 -1.02
CA ALA A 197 11.14 8.39 0.06
C ALA A 197 12.29 9.29 0.53
N ASP A 198 13.54 8.88 0.33
CA ASP A 198 14.71 9.72 0.62
C ASP A 198 14.70 11.05 -0.15
N ALA A 199 14.07 11.10 -1.32
CA ALA A 199 13.97 12.32 -2.13
C ALA A 199 13.05 13.39 -1.51
N PHE A 200 12.25 13.02 -0.51
CA PHE A 200 11.38 13.96 0.23
C PHE A 200 12.02 14.50 1.52
N VAL A 201 13.20 14.01 1.90
CA VAL A 201 13.95 14.50 3.07
C VAL A 201 14.32 15.98 2.88
N GLY A 202 14.08 16.81 3.90
CA GLY A 202 14.35 18.25 3.85
C GLY A 202 13.41 19.08 2.98
N THR A 203 12.34 18.47 2.44
CA THR A 203 11.36 19.18 1.59
C THR A 203 10.18 19.76 2.37
N GLY A 204 10.11 19.57 3.68
CA GLY A 204 8.94 19.90 4.50
C GLY A 204 7.83 18.87 4.43
N THR A 205 8.13 17.64 3.99
CA THR A 205 7.21 16.51 4.00
C THR A 205 7.25 15.81 5.36
N GLN A 206 6.10 15.59 5.99
CA GLN A 206 6.05 14.92 7.31
C GLN A 206 5.83 13.42 7.20
N LEU A 207 5.08 12.96 6.21
CA LEU A 207 4.77 11.53 6.05
C LEU A 207 4.85 11.12 4.58
N VAL A 208 5.58 10.05 4.32
CA VAL A 208 5.57 9.33 3.04
C VAL A 208 4.94 7.96 3.27
N LEU A 209 4.03 7.56 2.41
CA LEU A 209 3.39 6.23 2.41
C LEU A 209 3.81 5.48 1.15
N ALA A 210 4.30 4.25 1.33
CA ALA A 210 4.76 3.41 0.23
C ALA A 210 4.31 1.96 0.36
N GLY A 211 4.33 1.21 -0.74
CA GLY A 211 4.03 -0.21 -0.85
C GLY A 211 5.21 -1.00 -1.40
N HIS A 212 4.98 -1.76 -2.50
CA HIS A 212 5.95 -2.40 -3.38
C HIS A 212 6.80 -3.53 -2.76
N SER A 213 7.22 -3.38 -1.54
CA SER A 213 8.21 -4.26 -0.91
C SER A 213 7.70 -5.67 -0.63
N HIS A 214 6.36 -5.85 -0.52
CA HIS A 214 5.71 -7.07 -0.02
C HIS A 214 6.31 -7.60 1.30
N GLY A 215 7.08 -6.75 2.02
CA GLY A 215 7.87 -7.17 3.18
C GLY A 215 8.92 -8.23 2.87
N GLY A 216 9.36 -8.31 1.58
CA GLY A 216 10.22 -9.35 1.06
C GLY A 216 9.50 -10.65 0.73
N GLN A 217 8.16 -10.64 0.60
CA GLN A 217 7.23 -11.76 0.32
C GLN A 217 7.37 -12.96 1.25
N ILE A 218 8.56 -13.52 1.40
CA ILE A 218 8.87 -14.61 2.33
C ILE A 218 9.81 -14.07 3.38
N TRP A 219 9.31 -13.96 4.61
CA TRP A 219 10.14 -13.53 5.71
C TRP A 219 11.02 -14.69 6.20
N ILE A 220 12.31 -14.60 5.94
CA ILE A 220 13.32 -15.54 6.46
C ILE A 220 14.13 -14.80 7.52
N PRO A 221 14.15 -15.27 8.79
CA PRO A 221 14.96 -14.65 9.83
C PRO A 221 16.43 -14.55 9.39
N PHE A 222 17.01 -13.34 9.53
CA PHE A 222 18.41 -13.03 9.21
C PHE A 222 18.79 -13.09 7.72
N TYR A 223 17.83 -13.34 6.82
CA TYR A 223 18.05 -13.32 5.37
C TYR A 223 16.96 -12.51 4.68
N PRO A 224 17.12 -11.18 4.57
CA PRO A 224 16.12 -10.35 3.91
C PRO A 224 16.08 -10.66 2.41
N ILE A 225 14.88 -10.85 1.91
CA ILE A 225 14.60 -10.84 0.47
C ILE A 225 14.05 -9.43 0.18
N THR A 226 14.62 -8.75 -0.79
CA THR A 226 14.26 -7.37 -1.14
C THR A 226 13.90 -7.25 -2.61
N ASN A 227 13.04 -6.29 -2.94
CA ASN A 227 12.74 -5.88 -4.30
C ASN A 227 13.59 -4.67 -4.66
N VAL A 228 13.77 -4.42 -5.96
CA VAL A 228 14.44 -3.19 -6.47
C VAL A 228 13.69 -1.96 -5.95
N LEU A 229 14.41 -0.95 -5.42
CA LEU A 229 13.86 0.24 -4.77
C LEU A 229 13.04 -0.04 -3.48
N ALA A 230 13.19 -1.25 -2.91
CA ALA A 230 12.74 -1.63 -1.57
C ALA A 230 13.84 -2.37 -0.80
N GLU A 231 15.10 -2.01 -1.06
CA GLU A 231 16.27 -2.62 -0.44
C GLU A 231 16.56 -2.02 0.94
N LYS A 232 16.35 -0.71 1.06
CA LYS A 232 16.60 0.06 2.28
C LYS A 232 15.41 0.02 3.23
N TYR A 233 14.19 0.14 2.70
CA TYR A 233 12.96 0.21 3.47
C TYR A 233 11.99 -0.90 3.07
N THR A 234 11.82 -1.90 3.92
CA THR A 234 11.08 -3.12 3.57
C THR A 234 9.71 -3.22 4.24
N ARG A 235 9.52 -2.69 5.43
CA ARG A 235 8.23 -2.74 6.14
C ARG A 235 8.17 -1.82 7.35
N GLY A 236 6.96 -1.30 7.64
CA GLY A 236 6.68 -0.56 8.87
C GLY A 236 7.19 0.87 8.84
N LEU A 237 7.38 1.44 10.02
CA LEU A 237 7.67 2.86 10.21
C LEU A 237 9.17 3.12 10.31
N TYR A 238 9.64 4.09 9.52
CA TYR A 238 11.00 4.63 9.54
C TYR A 238 10.99 6.12 9.83
N GLN A 239 12.01 6.61 10.56
CA GLN A 239 12.30 8.04 10.68
C GLN A 239 13.43 8.35 9.71
N LEU A 240 13.17 9.18 8.68
CA LEU A 240 14.16 9.51 7.66
C LEU A 240 15.06 10.66 8.10
N ASP A 241 14.45 11.70 8.70
CA ASP A 241 15.13 12.84 9.32
C ASP A 241 14.32 13.35 10.54
N GLN A 242 14.51 14.60 10.97
CA GLN A 242 13.82 15.16 12.14
C GLN A 242 12.31 15.37 11.91
N GLU A 243 11.88 15.54 10.66
CA GLU A 243 10.51 15.89 10.27
C GLU A 243 9.82 14.79 9.48
N THR A 244 10.57 14.09 8.60
CA THR A 244 10.04 13.14 7.63
C THR A 244 10.00 11.72 8.17
N GLN A 245 8.85 11.10 8.10
CA GLN A 245 8.63 9.69 8.39
C GLN A 245 8.19 8.96 7.13
N LEU A 246 8.58 7.69 7.00
CA LEU A 246 8.11 6.78 5.97
C LEU A 246 7.38 5.62 6.62
N TYR A 247 6.21 5.27 6.10
CA TYR A 247 5.56 4.01 6.42
C TYR A 247 5.43 3.13 5.18
N VAL A 248 5.95 1.92 5.28
CA VAL A 248 5.89 0.91 4.20
C VAL A 248 4.84 -0.13 4.57
N ASN A 249 3.77 -0.19 3.77
CA ASN A 249 2.72 -1.20 3.86
C ASN A 249 3.16 -2.49 3.17
N THR A 250 2.73 -3.65 3.70
CA THR A 250 3.10 -4.97 3.15
C THR A 250 1.94 -5.94 3.22
#